data_b4c54bd0c268da980ccaf3ebce82ab79
#
_entry.id   b4c54bd0c268da980ccaf3ebce82ab79
#
_cell.length_a   1.000
_cell.length_b   1.000
_cell.length_c   1.000
_cell.angle_alpha   90.00
_cell.angle_beta   90.00
_cell.angle_gamma   90.00
#
_symmetry.space_group_name_H-M   'P 1'
#
loop_
_entity.id
_entity.type
_entity.pdbx_description
1 polymer ?
#
loop_
_entity_poly.entity_id
_entity_poly.type
_entity_poly.pdbx_seq_one_letter_code
_entity_poly.pdbx_strand_id
1 'polypeptide(L)'
;PFQVISIDYIKQKDRIGVFLEHCPDFVIVDEAHTCARPKGANTSQQQRYNLLHRLSQKEGQQLVLLTATPHSGQNEEFQSLIGLLKPEFEHFNLDTAYNIFFFSHYFFQRTRALICLYLGNEVPFPERLPMENNEDYSFAYEYRDLLNDLIDYIKEGIQSVKNEDKRKQRYVYWDLLALMRGVMSSPDAGISMLQNKIAKNEDNPASEEDEENTKSAYSFNDGLKDMLNADDIVPEAY
;
A
#
# COMPACT_ATOMS: atom_id res chain seq x y z
N PRO A 1 -15.46 -19.98 -13.20
CA PRO A 1 -15.27 -18.55 -13.31
C PRO A 1 -14.40 -18.08 -12.16
N PHE A 2 -13.50 -17.13 -12.37
CA PHE A 2 -12.73 -16.49 -11.36
C PHE A 2 -13.20 -15.02 -11.19
N GLN A 3 -12.98 -14.47 -10.01
CA GLN A 3 -13.32 -13.09 -9.67
C GLN A 3 -12.08 -12.37 -9.15
N VAL A 4 -11.94 -11.09 -9.47
CA VAL A 4 -10.90 -10.20 -8.93
C VAL A 4 -11.60 -9.15 -8.09
N ILE A 5 -11.22 -9.05 -6.83
CA ILE A 5 -11.86 -8.15 -5.86
C ILE A 5 -10.78 -7.40 -5.08
N SER A 6 -10.99 -6.10 -4.84
CA SER A 6 -10.10 -5.32 -3.97
C SER A 6 -10.24 -5.77 -2.51
N ILE A 7 -9.12 -6.03 -1.86
CA ILE A 7 -9.10 -6.39 -0.44
C ILE A 7 -9.63 -5.25 0.43
N ASP A 8 -9.38 -4.00 0.05
CA ASP A 8 -9.87 -2.82 0.75
C ASP A 8 -11.39 -2.66 0.65
N TYR A 9 -11.97 -3.18 -0.43
CA TYR A 9 -13.41 -3.22 -0.57
C TYR A 9 -14.07 -4.25 0.36
N ILE A 10 -13.48 -5.45 0.45
CA ILE A 10 -14.09 -6.56 1.23
C ILE A 10 -13.74 -6.55 2.72
N LYS A 11 -12.68 -5.83 3.16
CA LYS A 11 -12.31 -5.73 4.58
C LYS A 11 -13.29 -4.91 5.42
N GLN A 12 -14.22 -4.19 4.79
CA GLN A 12 -15.19 -3.34 5.47
C GLN A 12 -16.18 -4.18 6.29
N LYS A 13 -16.58 -3.66 7.45
CA LYS A 13 -17.38 -4.39 8.45
C LYS A 13 -18.70 -4.95 7.91
N ASP A 14 -19.34 -4.21 7.01
CA ASP A 14 -20.59 -4.57 6.35
C ASP A 14 -20.44 -5.65 5.28
N ARG A 15 -19.23 -5.84 4.73
CA ARG A 15 -18.98 -6.74 3.58
C ARG A 15 -18.22 -8.01 3.95
N ILE A 16 -17.42 -7.95 4.98
CA ILE A 16 -16.57 -9.08 5.38
C ILE A 16 -17.37 -10.35 5.67
N GLY A 17 -18.55 -10.23 6.30
CA GLY A 17 -19.41 -11.37 6.60
C GLY A 17 -19.92 -12.06 5.34
N VAL A 18 -20.49 -11.27 4.42
CA VAL A 18 -21.00 -11.75 3.14
C VAL A 18 -19.90 -12.38 2.28
N PHE A 19 -18.72 -11.75 2.26
CA PHE A 19 -17.58 -12.30 1.53
C PHE A 19 -17.14 -13.66 2.09
N LEU A 20 -16.96 -13.79 3.40
CA LEU A 20 -16.53 -15.05 4.01
C LEU A 20 -17.54 -16.19 3.84
N GLU A 21 -18.82 -15.87 3.73
CA GLU A 21 -19.88 -16.85 3.48
C GLU A 21 -19.85 -17.37 2.04
N HIS A 22 -19.58 -16.51 1.07
CA HIS A 22 -19.70 -16.82 -0.36
C HIS A 22 -18.35 -16.95 -1.09
N CYS A 23 -17.20 -16.73 -0.40
CA CYS A 23 -15.90 -16.83 -1.05
C CYS A 23 -15.63 -18.27 -1.53
N PRO A 24 -14.95 -18.43 -2.67
CA PRO A 24 -14.55 -19.76 -3.16
C PRO A 24 -13.55 -20.41 -2.23
N ASP A 25 -13.45 -21.74 -2.29
CA ASP A 25 -12.52 -22.53 -1.47
C ASP A 25 -11.04 -22.26 -1.82
N PHE A 26 -10.76 -21.71 -3.00
CA PHE A 26 -9.42 -21.34 -3.41
C PHE A 26 -9.32 -19.83 -3.61
N VAL A 27 -8.45 -19.19 -2.82
CA VAL A 27 -8.22 -17.74 -2.84
C VAL A 27 -6.74 -17.43 -3.00
N ILE A 28 -6.44 -16.55 -3.94
CA ILE A 28 -5.10 -15.98 -4.15
C ILE A 28 -5.13 -14.53 -3.65
N VAL A 29 -4.17 -14.18 -2.81
CA VAL A 29 -3.99 -12.81 -2.30
C VAL A 29 -2.71 -12.25 -2.88
N ASP A 30 -2.82 -11.22 -3.70
CA ASP A 30 -1.68 -10.50 -4.24
C ASP A 30 -1.25 -9.39 -3.28
N GLU A 31 0.04 -9.01 -3.33
CA GLU A 31 0.68 -8.06 -2.41
C GLU A 31 0.40 -8.37 -0.93
N ALA A 32 0.47 -9.66 -0.61
CA ALA A 32 0.09 -10.20 0.69
C ALA A 32 0.86 -9.59 1.88
N HIS A 33 2.05 -8.98 1.64
CA HIS A 33 2.81 -8.28 2.67
C HIS A 33 2.02 -7.14 3.31
N THR A 34 1.07 -6.52 2.58
CA THR A 34 0.18 -5.47 3.12
C THR A 34 -0.83 -5.99 4.14
N CYS A 35 -0.92 -7.31 4.27
CA CYS A 35 -1.84 -8.01 5.17
C CYS A 35 -1.14 -8.59 6.40
N ALA A 36 0.16 -8.32 6.61
CA ALA A 36 0.85 -8.65 7.84
C ALA A 36 0.22 -7.91 9.04
N ARG A 37 0.32 -8.47 10.25
CA ARG A 37 -0.18 -7.80 11.46
C ARG A 37 0.71 -6.60 11.79
N PRO A 38 0.15 -5.37 11.86
CA PRO A 38 0.96 -4.18 12.13
C PRO A 38 1.44 -4.16 13.58
N LYS A 39 2.61 -3.58 13.83
CA LYS A 39 3.13 -3.32 15.17
C LYS A 39 2.40 -2.19 15.89
N GLY A 40 1.85 -1.25 15.14
CA GLY A 40 1.20 -0.04 15.66
C GLY A 40 -0.29 0.02 15.40
N ALA A 41 -0.89 1.17 15.69
CA ALA A 41 -2.33 1.42 15.51
C ALA A 41 -2.72 1.66 14.03
N ASN A 42 -2.25 0.82 13.11
CA ASN A 42 -2.69 0.87 11.72
C ASN A 42 -4.01 0.09 11.55
N THR A 43 -5.12 0.80 11.62
CA THR A 43 -6.46 0.21 11.58
C THR A 43 -6.74 -0.51 10.24
N SER A 44 -6.27 0.03 9.13
CA SER A 44 -6.54 -0.53 7.80
C SER A 44 -5.75 -1.84 7.58
N GLN A 45 -4.47 -1.86 7.91
CA GLN A 45 -3.65 -3.06 7.86
C GLN A 45 -4.17 -4.13 8.83
N GLN A 46 -4.58 -3.74 10.04
CA GLN A 46 -5.22 -4.65 10.99
C GLN A 46 -6.52 -5.25 10.45
N GLN A 47 -7.32 -4.49 9.71
CA GLN A 47 -8.53 -5.00 9.06
C GLN A 47 -8.21 -6.02 7.96
N ARG A 48 -7.17 -5.77 7.14
CA ARG A 48 -6.69 -6.73 6.13
C ARG A 48 -6.20 -8.01 6.79
N TYR A 49 -5.37 -7.90 7.83
CA TYR A 49 -4.92 -9.05 8.59
C TYR A 49 -6.09 -9.85 9.17
N ASN A 50 -7.04 -9.19 9.83
CA ASN A 50 -8.21 -9.84 10.43
C ASN A 50 -9.09 -10.56 9.39
N LEU A 51 -9.26 -9.97 8.20
CA LEU A 51 -9.96 -10.62 7.10
C LEU A 51 -9.25 -11.92 6.69
N LEU A 52 -7.95 -11.88 6.43
CA LEU A 52 -7.19 -13.06 6.01
C LEU A 52 -7.07 -14.09 7.12
N HIS A 53 -6.94 -13.66 8.37
CA HIS A 53 -6.93 -14.58 9.51
C HIS A 53 -8.26 -15.33 9.63
N ARG A 54 -9.40 -14.66 9.46
CA ARG A 54 -10.71 -15.33 9.43
C ARG A 54 -10.84 -16.27 8.24
N LEU A 55 -10.32 -15.87 7.07
CA LEU A 55 -10.34 -16.70 5.88
C LEU A 55 -9.48 -17.96 6.07
N SER A 56 -8.28 -17.84 6.67
CA SER A 56 -7.38 -18.96 6.92
C SER A 56 -7.92 -19.97 7.94
N GLN A 57 -8.87 -19.58 8.78
CA GLN A 57 -9.54 -20.46 9.74
C GLN A 57 -10.77 -21.18 9.17
N LYS A 58 -11.19 -20.83 7.93
CA LYS A 58 -12.34 -21.46 7.29
C LYS A 58 -11.97 -22.88 6.85
N GLU A 59 -12.78 -23.86 7.24
CA GLU A 59 -12.56 -25.26 6.88
C GLU A 59 -12.59 -25.46 5.36
N GLY A 60 -11.64 -26.21 4.83
CA GLY A 60 -11.51 -26.45 3.39
C GLY A 60 -10.92 -25.31 2.57
N GLN A 61 -10.64 -24.15 3.17
CA GLN A 61 -10.08 -23.00 2.48
C GLN A 61 -8.63 -23.25 2.06
N GLN A 62 -8.35 -23.03 0.78
CA GLN A 62 -7.00 -23.02 0.23
C GLN A 62 -6.57 -21.57 -0.01
N LEU A 63 -5.48 -21.15 0.62
CA LEU A 63 -4.98 -19.79 0.57
C LEU A 63 -3.58 -19.77 -0.04
N VAL A 64 -3.42 -18.95 -1.08
CA VAL A 64 -2.12 -18.67 -1.70
C VAL A 64 -1.81 -17.19 -1.49
N LEU A 65 -0.68 -16.91 -0.85
CA LEU A 65 -0.19 -15.56 -0.61
C LEU A 65 0.94 -15.26 -1.61
N LEU A 66 0.77 -14.23 -2.41
CA LEU A 66 1.78 -13.75 -3.37
C LEU A 66 2.35 -12.42 -2.88
N THR A 67 3.67 -12.30 -2.93
CA THR A 67 4.35 -11.02 -2.65
C THR A 67 5.77 -11.02 -3.21
N ALA A 68 6.22 -9.88 -3.70
CA ALA A 68 7.61 -9.66 -4.07
C ALA A 68 8.51 -9.41 -2.85
N THR A 69 7.94 -8.93 -1.75
CA THR A 69 8.64 -8.51 -0.53
C THR A 69 8.01 -9.14 0.71
N PRO A 70 8.21 -10.45 0.93
CA PRO A 70 7.58 -11.15 2.07
C PRO A 70 8.07 -10.64 3.42
N HIS A 71 9.23 -9.97 3.46
CA HIS A 71 9.90 -9.50 4.65
C HIS A 71 10.16 -7.99 4.58
N SER A 72 9.50 -7.23 5.45
CA SER A 72 9.66 -5.76 5.56
C SER A 72 10.89 -5.35 6.39
N GLY A 73 11.74 -6.29 6.80
CA GLY A 73 12.80 -6.10 7.80
C GLY A 73 12.34 -6.36 9.23
N GLN A 74 11.05 -6.59 9.47
CA GLN A 74 10.47 -6.86 10.76
C GLN A 74 10.05 -8.32 10.88
N ASN A 75 10.73 -9.08 11.70
CA ASN A 75 10.46 -10.52 11.87
C ASN A 75 9.03 -10.83 12.30
N GLU A 76 8.45 -10.00 13.15
CA GLU A 76 7.09 -10.20 13.67
C GLU A 76 6.02 -10.07 12.60
N GLU A 77 6.17 -9.12 11.65
CA GLU A 77 5.28 -8.98 10.51
C GLU A 77 5.36 -10.20 9.59
N PHE A 78 6.57 -10.64 9.28
CA PHE A 78 6.79 -11.85 8.50
C PHE A 78 6.19 -13.09 9.18
N GLN A 79 6.43 -13.28 10.48
CA GLN A 79 5.86 -14.38 11.25
C GLN A 79 4.33 -14.35 11.26
N SER A 80 3.72 -13.17 11.39
CA SER A 80 2.27 -13.03 11.33
C SER A 80 1.71 -13.41 9.96
N LEU A 81 2.44 -13.09 8.89
CA LEU A 81 2.04 -13.40 7.51
C LEU A 81 2.10 -14.91 7.25
N ILE A 82 3.20 -15.57 7.63
CA ILE A 82 3.31 -17.03 7.47
C ILE A 82 2.39 -17.81 8.42
N GLY A 83 2.04 -17.23 9.58
CA GLY A 83 1.04 -17.74 10.49
C GLY A 83 -0.36 -17.86 9.87
N LEU A 84 -0.67 -17.06 8.83
CA LEU A 84 -1.91 -17.20 8.05
C LEU A 84 -1.95 -18.49 7.22
N LEU A 85 -0.80 -19.02 6.82
CA LEU A 85 -0.72 -20.32 6.12
C LEU A 85 -0.87 -21.48 7.08
N LYS A 86 -0.26 -21.38 8.26
CA LYS A 86 -0.34 -22.37 9.31
C LYS A 86 -0.05 -21.70 10.66
N PRO A 87 -0.93 -21.81 11.68
CA PRO A 87 -0.76 -21.12 12.96
C PRO A 87 0.58 -21.42 13.65
N GLU A 88 1.10 -22.61 13.47
CA GLU A 88 2.38 -23.04 14.06
C GLU A 88 3.57 -22.18 13.55
N PHE A 89 3.48 -21.64 12.32
CA PHE A 89 4.54 -20.84 11.71
C PHE A 89 4.71 -19.48 12.38
N GLU A 90 3.68 -18.94 13.03
CA GLU A 90 3.77 -17.65 13.72
C GLU A 90 4.87 -17.63 14.81
N HIS A 91 5.20 -18.80 15.34
CA HIS A 91 6.21 -18.94 16.40
C HIS A 91 7.44 -19.75 15.97
N PHE A 92 7.57 -20.03 14.68
CA PHE A 92 8.69 -20.82 14.18
C PHE A 92 10.01 -20.07 14.32
N ASN A 93 10.97 -20.74 14.95
CA ASN A 93 12.38 -20.35 14.82
C ASN A 93 12.92 -20.93 13.51
N LEU A 94 13.17 -20.06 12.53
CA LEU A 94 13.71 -20.43 11.21
C LEU A 94 15.22 -20.67 11.21
N ASP A 95 15.88 -20.65 12.37
CA ASP A 95 17.32 -20.97 12.49
C ASP A 95 17.58 -22.49 12.54
N THR A 96 16.55 -23.30 12.78
CA THR A 96 16.69 -24.75 12.85
C THR A 96 16.46 -25.41 11.50
N ALA A 97 17.35 -26.32 11.09
CA ALA A 97 17.27 -27.03 9.83
C ALA A 97 15.94 -27.79 9.65
N TYR A 98 15.39 -28.34 10.74
CA TYR A 98 14.09 -29.01 10.73
C TYR A 98 12.95 -28.04 10.35
N ASN A 99 12.92 -26.87 10.97
CA ASN A 99 11.89 -25.87 10.71
C ASN A 99 11.99 -25.33 9.29
N ILE A 100 13.20 -25.09 8.80
CA ILE A 100 13.46 -24.68 7.41
C ILE A 100 12.94 -25.73 6.42
N PHE A 101 13.24 -27.00 6.66
CA PHE A 101 12.77 -28.09 5.81
C PHE A 101 11.24 -28.18 5.80
N PHE A 102 10.60 -28.13 6.96
CA PHE A 102 9.14 -28.17 7.04
C PHE A 102 8.49 -26.95 6.39
N PHE A 103 9.01 -25.77 6.62
CA PHE A 103 8.54 -24.52 6.04
C PHE A 103 8.69 -24.48 4.51
N SER A 104 9.72 -25.10 3.96
CA SER A 104 9.98 -25.13 2.50
C SER A 104 8.88 -25.79 1.68
N HIS A 105 7.97 -26.54 2.30
CA HIS A 105 6.79 -27.12 1.63
C HIS A 105 5.66 -26.09 1.44
N TYR A 106 5.70 -24.96 2.17
CA TYR A 106 4.68 -23.93 2.16
C TYR A 106 5.18 -22.60 1.60
N PHE A 107 6.50 -22.43 1.50
CA PHE A 107 7.13 -21.18 1.10
C PHE A 107 8.05 -21.40 -0.10
N PHE A 108 7.74 -20.69 -1.19
CA PHE A 108 8.52 -20.76 -2.43
C PHE A 108 9.05 -19.37 -2.77
N GLN A 109 10.37 -19.23 -2.78
CA GLN A 109 11.03 -18.00 -3.19
C GLN A 109 11.90 -18.27 -4.42
N ARG A 110 11.85 -17.36 -5.39
CA ARG A 110 12.72 -17.38 -6.57
C ARG A 110 13.40 -16.02 -6.71
N THR A 111 14.69 -16.02 -6.45
CA THR A 111 15.55 -14.86 -6.73
C THR A 111 16.16 -14.99 -8.11
N ARG A 112 16.58 -13.87 -8.72
CA ARG A 112 17.30 -13.91 -10.00
C ARG A 112 18.53 -14.79 -9.92
N ALA A 113 19.30 -14.71 -8.84
CA ALA A 113 20.50 -15.53 -8.63
C ALA A 113 20.18 -17.03 -8.67
N LEU A 114 19.10 -17.46 -8.03
CA LEU A 114 18.64 -18.85 -8.08
C LEU A 114 18.20 -19.25 -9.49
N ILE A 115 17.45 -18.40 -10.19
CA ILE A 115 17.02 -18.68 -11.55
C ILE A 115 18.21 -18.80 -12.48
N CYS A 116 19.19 -17.90 -12.39
CA CYS A 116 20.44 -17.98 -13.15
C CYS A 116 21.20 -19.27 -12.85
N LEU A 117 21.24 -19.70 -11.60
CA LEU A 117 21.91 -20.95 -11.21
C LEU A 117 21.24 -22.18 -11.85
N TYR A 118 19.89 -22.19 -11.94
CA TYR A 118 19.14 -23.32 -12.52
C TYR A 118 19.19 -23.35 -14.05
N LEU A 119 19.08 -22.17 -14.69
CA LEU A 119 18.97 -22.07 -16.15
C LEU A 119 20.34 -21.95 -16.85
N GLY A 120 21.41 -21.65 -16.12
CA GLY A 120 22.74 -21.49 -16.70
C GLY A 120 22.77 -20.47 -17.84
N ASN A 121 23.12 -20.93 -19.06
CA ASN A 121 23.22 -20.07 -20.24
C ASN A 121 21.86 -19.70 -20.87
N GLU A 122 20.78 -20.32 -20.45
CA GLU A 122 19.40 -20.06 -20.95
C GLU A 122 18.67 -18.99 -20.14
N VAL A 123 19.40 -18.15 -19.43
CA VAL A 123 18.84 -17.11 -18.56
C VAL A 123 18.08 -16.08 -19.38
N PRO A 124 16.78 -15.87 -19.15
CA PRO A 124 15.98 -14.87 -19.87
C PRO A 124 16.24 -13.44 -19.40
N PHE A 125 17.11 -13.24 -18.41
CA PHE A 125 17.40 -11.94 -17.85
C PHE A 125 18.69 -11.35 -18.42
N PRO A 126 18.68 -10.07 -18.83
CA PRO A 126 19.92 -9.41 -19.19
C PRO A 126 20.87 -9.32 -18.00
N GLU A 127 22.17 -9.41 -18.27
CA GLU A 127 23.18 -9.17 -17.27
C GLU A 127 23.05 -7.74 -16.72
N ARG A 128 22.98 -7.61 -15.40
CA ARG A 128 22.95 -6.30 -14.75
C ARG A 128 24.38 -5.87 -14.43
N LEU A 129 24.87 -4.95 -15.24
CA LEU A 129 26.10 -4.24 -14.93
C LEU A 129 25.72 -3.01 -14.09
N PRO A 130 26.27 -2.86 -12.87
CA PRO A 130 26.09 -1.63 -12.12
C PRO A 130 26.79 -0.50 -12.87
N MET A 131 26.02 0.43 -13.40
CA MET A 131 26.53 1.67 -13.98
C MET A 131 25.95 2.82 -13.17
N GLU A 132 26.83 3.63 -12.59
CA GLU A 132 26.45 4.92 -12.04
C GLU A 132 26.50 5.95 -13.18
N ASN A 133 25.36 6.18 -13.81
CA ASN A 133 25.18 7.30 -14.72
C ASN A 133 24.40 8.39 -13.99
N ASN A 134 25.10 9.45 -13.63
CA ASN A 134 24.46 10.70 -13.21
C ASN A 134 24.20 11.52 -14.46
N GLU A 135 23.00 11.43 -15.01
CA GLU A 135 22.57 12.28 -16.12
C GLU A 135 21.73 13.43 -15.56
N ASP A 136 22.25 14.64 -15.73
CA ASP A 136 21.48 15.85 -15.45
C ASP A 136 20.47 16.04 -16.59
N TYR A 137 19.19 16.03 -16.26
CA TYR A 137 18.15 16.41 -17.22
C TYR A 137 17.44 17.69 -16.77
N SER A 138 17.05 18.52 -17.71
CA SER A 138 16.26 19.72 -17.45
C SER A 138 14.82 19.50 -17.89
N PHE A 139 13.88 19.84 -17.03
CA PHE A 139 12.48 19.86 -17.39
C PHE A 139 12.23 20.91 -18.50
N ALA A 140 11.23 20.66 -19.35
CA ALA A 140 10.69 21.69 -20.23
C ALA A 140 10.24 22.90 -19.39
N TYR A 141 10.33 24.09 -20.00
CA TYR A 141 10.06 25.35 -19.30
C TYR A 141 8.65 25.34 -18.68
N GLU A 142 7.66 24.90 -19.44
CA GLU A 142 6.25 24.86 -19.04
C GLU A 142 6.02 23.90 -17.86
N TYR A 143 6.72 22.78 -17.84
CA TYR A 143 6.62 21.82 -16.73
C TYR A 143 7.29 22.35 -15.45
N ARG A 144 8.40 23.07 -15.61
CA ARG A 144 9.09 23.71 -14.48
C ARG A 144 8.22 24.79 -13.84
N ASP A 145 7.56 25.61 -14.66
CA ASP A 145 6.64 26.63 -14.18
C ASP A 145 5.46 26.01 -13.43
N LEU A 146 4.81 25.02 -14.03
CA LEU A 146 3.74 24.27 -13.36
C LEU A 146 4.20 23.69 -12.02
N LEU A 147 5.41 23.13 -11.95
CA LEU A 147 5.95 22.58 -10.71
C LEU A 147 6.20 23.66 -9.65
N ASN A 148 6.71 24.83 -10.05
CA ASN A 148 6.91 25.96 -9.15
C ASN A 148 5.57 26.48 -8.61
N ASP A 149 4.58 26.66 -9.46
CA ASP A 149 3.22 27.08 -9.06
C ASP A 149 2.58 26.07 -8.11
N LEU A 150 2.77 24.78 -8.35
CA LEU A 150 2.29 23.73 -7.49
C LEU A 150 2.97 23.76 -6.10
N ILE A 151 4.29 23.95 -6.08
CA ILE A 151 5.05 24.07 -4.83
C ILE A 151 4.57 25.27 -4.00
N ASP A 152 4.34 26.39 -4.65
CA ASP A 152 3.88 27.59 -3.98
C ASP A 152 2.44 27.43 -3.47
N TYR A 153 1.55 26.82 -4.25
CA TYR A 153 0.22 26.44 -3.81
C TYR A 153 0.25 25.51 -2.59
N ILE A 154 1.16 24.53 -2.56
CA ILE A 154 1.33 23.62 -1.42
C ILE A 154 1.81 24.37 -0.18
N LYS A 155 2.78 25.27 -0.31
CA LYS A 155 3.28 26.09 0.81
C LYS A 155 2.17 26.97 1.40
N GLU A 156 1.39 27.63 0.54
CA GLU A 156 0.25 28.44 0.97
C GLU A 156 -0.81 27.58 1.68
N GLY A 157 -1.13 26.41 1.14
CA GLY A 157 -2.06 25.49 1.76
C GLY A 157 -1.61 24.98 3.13
N ILE A 158 -0.34 24.65 3.30
CA ILE A 158 0.22 24.26 4.61
C ILE A 158 0.18 25.45 5.58
N GLN A 159 0.50 26.66 5.11
CA GLN A 159 0.57 27.84 5.94
C GLN A 159 -0.82 28.30 6.41
N SER A 160 -1.87 28.12 5.59
CA SER A 160 -3.25 28.45 5.93
C SER A 160 -3.78 27.67 7.12
N VAL A 161 -3.30 26.45 7.34
CA VAL A 161 -3.75 25.58 8.43
C VAL A 161 -2.80 25.50 9.62
N LYS A 162 -1.74 26.30 9.63
CA LYS A 162 -0.71 26.26 10.68
C LYS A 162 -1.26 26.44 12.10
N ASN A 163 -2.32 27.22 12.25
CA ASN A 163 -2.97 27.52 13.54
C ASN A 163 -4.23 26.67 13.79
N GLU A 164 -4.56 25.78 12.88
CA GLU A 164 -5.69 24.87 13.02
C GLU A 164 -5.33 23.64 13.88
N ASP A 165 -6.32 22.81 14.20
CA ASP A 165 -6.07 21.59 14.95
C ASP A 165 -5.18 20.60 14.16
N LYS A 166 -4.49 19.71 14.86
CA LYS A 166 -3.57 18.71 14.25
C LYS A 166 -4.28 17.77 13.26
N ARG A 167 -5.58 17.53 13.44
CA ARG A 167 -6.36 16.67 12.56
C ARG A 167 -6.58 17.35 11.21
N LYS A 168 -6.96 18.65 11.22
CA LYS A 168 -7.16 19.45 10.02
C LYS A 168 -5.83 19.70 9.28
N GLN A 169 -4.74 19.98 10.02
CA GLN A 169 -3.39 20.10 9.44
C GLN A 169 -2.99 18.83 8.70
N ARG A 170 -3.18 17.67 9.32
CA ARG A 170 -2.85 16.36 8.73
C ARG A 170 -3.67 16.08 7.48
N TYR A 171 -4.97 16.39 7.52
CA TYR A 171 -5.85 16.21 6.37
C TYR A 171 -5.40 17.03 5.15
N VAL A 172 -5.16 18.33 5.35
CA VAL A 172 -4.71 19.24 4.28
C VAL A 172 -3.34 18.81 3.77
N TYR A 173 -2.43 18.41 4.63
CA TYR A 173 -1.10 17.94 4.23
C TYR A 173 -1.21 16.70 3.30
N TRP A 174 -2.06 15.74 3.64
CA TRP A 174 -2.25 14.55 2.80
C TRP A 174 -2.91 14.85 1.46
N ASP A 175 -3.88 15.74 1.44
CA ASP A 175 -4.55 16.18 0.21
C ASP A 175 -3.56 16.87 -0.75
N LEU A 176 -2.72 17.75 -0.24
CA LEU A 176 -1.69 18.43 -1.02
C LEU A 176 -0.59 17.48 -1.50
N LEU A 177 -0.17 16.53 -0.66
CA LEU A 177 0.80 15.51 -1.04
C LEU A 177 0.26 14.57 -2.13
N ALA A 178 -1.01 14.19 -2.05
CA ALA A 178 -1.66 13.40 -3.08
C ALA A 178 -1.69 14.14 -4.42
N LEU A 179 -2.04 15.44 -4.40
CA LEU A 179 -2.03 16.30 -5.58
C LEU A 179 -0.62 16.35 -6.21
N MET A 180 0.40 16.60 -5.40
CA MET A 180 1.79 16.64 -5.87
C MET A 180 2.19 15.32 -6.55
N ARG A 181 1.89 14.19 -5.93
CA ARG A 181 2.19 12.86 -6.50
C ARG A 181 1.47 12.61 -7.82
N GLY A 182 0.20 13.02 -7.92
CA GLY A 182 -0.57 12.87 -9.14
C GLY A 182 0.00 13.69 -10.30
N VAL A 183 0.34 14.96 -10.05
CA VAL A 183 0.96 15.84 -11.05
C VAL A 183 2.32 15.32 -11.50
N MET A 184 3.11 14.75 -10.58
CA MET A 184 4.43 14.20 -10.90
C MET A 184 4.37 12.79 -11.51
N SER A 185 3.23 12.09 -11.42
CA SER A 185 3.08 10.74 -11.97
C SER A 185 2.93 10.74 -13.49
N SER A 186 2.01 11.56 -14.01
CA SER A 186 1.81 11.78 -15.43
C SER A 186 1.01 13.06 -15.66
N PRO A 187 1.13 13.69 -16.85
CA PRO A 187 0.33 14.87 -17.21
C PRO A 187 -1.18 14.61 -17.12
N ASP A 188 -1.66 13.45 -17.57
CA ASP A 188 -3.08 13.09 -17.56
C ASP A 188 -3.61 12.90 -16.13
N ALA A 189 -2.82 12.28 -15.25
CA ALA A 189 -3.17 12.14 -13.84
C ALA A 189 -3.23 13.52 -13.16
N GLY A 190 -2.28 14.40 -13.45
CA GLY A 190 -2.26 15.78 -12.96
C GLY A 190 -3.47 16.57 -13.39
N ILE A 191 -3.82 16.55 -14.68
CA ILE A 191 -5.00 17.23 -15.23
C ILE A 191 -6.26 16.73 -14.54
N SER A 192 -6.45 15.41 -14.45
CA SER A 192 -7.62 14.81 -13.83
C SER A 192 -7.77 15.22 -12.35
N MET A 193 -6.66 15.25 -11.60
CA MET A 193 -6.68 15.65 -10.19
C MET A 193 -6.98 17.13 -10.01
N LEU A 194 -6.40 17.99 -10.84
CA LEU A 194 -6.65 19.43 -10.80
C LEU A 194 -8.11 19.75 -11.18
N GLN A 195 -8.63 19.11 -12.22
CA GLN A 195 -10.04 19.28 -12.62
C GLN A 195 -11.01 18.86 -11.51
N ASN A 196 -10.76 17.72 -10.87
CA ASN A 196 -11.57 17.27 -9.75
C ASN A 196 -11.50 18.23 -8.55
N LYS A 197 -10.35 18.85 -8.31
CA LYS A 197 -10.19 19.82 -7.23
C LYS A 197 -10.91 21.14 -7.52
N ILE A 198 -10.87 21.61 -8.76
CA ILE A 198 -11.62 22.80 -9.22
C ILE A 198 -13.13 22.55 -9.09
N ALA A 199 -13.63 21.44 -9.62
CA ALA A 199 -15.05 21.09 -9.55
C ALA A 199 -15.58 21.05 -8.11
N LYS A 200 -14.80 20.47 -7.18
CA LYS A 200 -15.18 20.45 -5.76
C LYS A 200 -15.23 21.84 -5.11
N ASN A 201 -14.36 22.76 -5.52
CA ASN A 201 -14.36 24.12 -4.99
C ASN A 201 -15.51 24.96 -5.57
N GLU A 202 -16.01 24.62 -6.77
CA GLU A 202 -17.15 25.32 -7.39
C GLU A 202 -18.49 24.86 -6.84
N ASP A 203 -18.62 23.57 -6.49
CA ASP A 203 -19.91 23.00 -6.04
C ASP A 203 -20.22 23.27 -4.56
N ASN A 204 -19.25 23.65 -3.72
CA ASN A 204 -19.52 23.89 -2.29
C ASN A 204 -18.51 24.84 -1.61
N PRO A 205 -18.85 26.14 -1.43
CA PRO A 205 -18.11 26.99 -0.50
C PRO A 205 -18.55 26.66 0.94
N ALA A 206 -17.80 25.78 1.60
CA ALA A 206 -17.83 25.53 3.05
C ALA A 206 -19.18 25.14 3.66
N SER A 207 -19.52 23.85 3.63
CA SER A 207 -20.43 23.26 4.60
C SER A 207 -19.77 22.11 5.34
N GLU A 208 -19.84 22.14 6.66
CA GLU A 208 -19.26 21.17 7.61
C GLU A 208 -19.90 19.77 7.53
N GLU A 209 -20.91 19.57 6.67
CA GLU A 209 -21.66 18.30 6.52
C GLU A 209 -21.03 17.30 5.53
N ASP A 210 -19.99 17.69 4.79
CA ASP A 210 -19.35 16.82 3.79
C ASP A 210 -18.28 15.85 4.36
N GLU A 211 -18.09 15.78 5.67
CA GLU A 211 -17.12 14.83 6.28
C GLU A 211 -17.50 13.36 6.06
N GLU A 212 -18.76 13.04 5.82
CA GLU A 212 -19.23 11.67 5.68
C GLU A 212 -19.29 11.18 4.22
N ASN A 213 -19.60 12.06 3.27
CA ASN A 213 -19.63 11.76 1.83
C ASN A 213 -18.23 11.75 1.19
N THR A 214 -17.29 12.46 1.75
CA THR A 214 -15.90 12.50 1.30
C THR A 214 -15.19 11.15 1.53
N LYS A 215 -15.67 10.31 2.43
CA LYS A 215 -15.14 8.94 2.65
C LYS A 215 -15.29 8.03 1.43
N SER A 216 -16.28 8.25 0.57
CA SER A 216 -16.50 7.41 -0.63
C SER A 216 -15.61 7.78 -1.83
N ALA A 217 -15.25 9.05 -1.99
CA ALA A 217 -14.39 9.51 -3.09
C ALA A 217 -12.89 9.23 -2.85
N TYR A 218 -12.49 8.95 -1.62
CA TYR A 218 -11.11 8.71 -1.20
C TYR A 218 -10.73 7.24 -1.08
N SER A 219 -11.47 6.31 -1.66
CA SER A 219 -11.10 4.89 -1.64
C SER A 219 -9.74 4.62 -2.34
N PHE A 220 -9.34 5.51 -3.26
CA PHE A 220 -7.99 5.49 -3.87
C PHE A 220 -6.89 5.99 -2.89
N ASN A 221 -7.24 6.87 -1.94
CA ASN A 221 -6.32 7.40 -0.93
C ASN A 221 -6.18 6.51 0.30
N ASP A 222 -7.09 5.58 0.53
CA ASP A 222 -6.99 4.66 1.68
C ASP A 222 -5.77 3.72 1.55
N GLY A 223 -5.44 3.28 0.35
CA GLY A 223 -4.21 2.52 0.11
C GLY A 223 -2.92 3.32 0.37
N LEU A 224 -2.97 4.65 0.23
CA LEU A 224 -1.82 5.53 0.47
C LEU A 224 -1.65 5.84 1.97
N LYS A 225 -2.74 5.92 2.74
CA LYS A 225 -2.70 6.09 4.20
C LYS A 225 -2.05 4.90 4.90
N ASP A 226 -2.14 3.72 4.29
CA ASP A 226 -1.61 2.49 4.85
C ASP A 226 -0.11 2.30 4.57
N MET A 227 0.43 2.91 3.51
CA MET A 227 1.85 2.81 3.18
C MET A 227 2.75 3.70 4.03
N LEU A 228 2.17 4.65 4.75
CA LEU A 228 2.91 5.66 5.50
C LEU A 228 2.28 5.76 6.90
N ASN A 229 2.95 5.22 7.90
CA ASN A 229 2.63 5.50 9.29
C ASN A 229 2.55 7.02 9.47
N ALA A 230 1.39 7.52 9.86
CA ALA A 230 1.16 8.95 9.98
C ALA A 230 2.10 9.65 10.98
N ASP A 231 2.70 8.88 11.89
CA ASP A 231 3.65 9.36 12.88
C ASP A 231 5.09 9.51 12.33
N ASP A 232 5.42 8.83 11.19
CA ASP A 232 6.77 8.88 10.61
C ASP A 232 6.98 10.06 9.64
N ILE A 233 5.94 10.84 9.31
CA ILE A 233 5.99 11.78 8.19
C ILE A 233 5.75 13.22 8.57
N VAL A 234 5.35 13.52 9.79
CA VAL A 234 5.37 14.90 10.28
C VAL A 234 6.76 15.16 10.83
N PRO A 235 7.65 15.90 10.12
CA PRO A 235 8.88 16.36 10.72
C PRO A 235 8.49 17.16 11.95
N GLU A 236 9.06 16.81 13.09
CA GLU A 236 9.00 17.70 14.24
C GLU A 236 9.51 19.06 13.76
N ALA A 237 8.65 20.06 13.88
CA ALA A 237 8.97 21.41 13.45
C ALA A 237 10.17 21.89 14.24
N TYR A 238 11.32 22.09 13.58
CA TYR A 238 12.42 22.88 14.03
C TYR A 238 12.05 24.36 14.03
#